data_00fe81ff620cb57ece2b1951614eced4
#
_entry.id   00fe81ff620cb57ece2b1951614eced4
#
_cell.length_a   1.000
_cell.length_b   1.000
_cell.length_c   1.000
_cell.angle_alpha   90.00
_cell.angle_beta   90.00
_cell.angle_gamma   90.00
#
_symmetry.space_group_name_H-M   'P 1'
#
loop_
_entity.id
_entity.type
_entity.pdbx_description
1 polymer ?
#
loop_
_entity_poly.entity_id
_entity_poly.type
_entity_poly.pdbx_seq_one_letter_code
_entity_poly.pdbx_strand_id
1 'polypeptide(L)'
;MTIGIIPVAIATAIGLRKEDMQTVLNLCTVYSDTLARNQLRDGYYLMHIKPQQLGISIPDGLKNLEQAISWPAKAVDALADRSQFDGFTCTDEEISKELHTIVRENALKRRYRKAVKGQLRNSCAFLTVTAGDVTVGEPAVIISAYSAVSAAALWDERLHRIQAGIVVVDRDNRPKHRNAPTWINVFTDTDIIRIRRPLDSTRWVAEYIPHGMGRCLMEPLVYEATLDRPFGKSRITRAVMDLTDDAMRSSVRAEVAAEFMTAPQKYLVGADPDALNKLSKWDAYIGSIFAVSKDADGDTPTFGQLQQGSMQPHIDYMRSLAARFSAETNVPISELGIVSDNPSSAEAIYAAKEPLVIDAQNLNADNGEALRDVALMALAVKRNVSFAEILATEPNITAKWRNPAMPSIVSQADSMLKIVQAVPWIANSDILLEELGFTDDQVQRLEGDRDRASAQELLKARFAAKATKTPVDNQDLLDGVIDAGKQG
;
A
#
# COMPACT_ATOMS: atom_id res chain seq x y z
N MET A 1 19.63 9.53 -3.15
CA MET A 1 19.56 8.84 -4.46
C MET A 1 20.24 7.49 -4.36
N THR A 2 19.60 6.45 -4.91
CA THR A 2 20.15 5.11 -4.99
C THR A 2 21.09 5.05 -6.20
N ILE A 3 22.32 4.56 -6.04
CA ILE A 3 23.24 4.40 -7.16
C ILE A 3 22.83 3.15 -7.96
N GLY A 4 22.85 3.27 -9.28
CA GLY A 4 22.65 2.16 -10.20
C GLY A 4 23.75 1.09 -10.10
N ILE A 5 23.52 0.00 -10.77
CA ILE A 5 24.42 -1.12 -10.90
C ILE A 5 25.32 -0.85 -12.14
N ILE A 6 26.57 -1.27 -12.10
CA ILE A 6 27.41 -1.32 -13.31
C ILE A 6 27.23 -2.72 -13.92
N PRO A 7 26.47 -2.87 -15.01
CA PRO A 7 26.07 -4.19 -15.53
C PRO A 7 27.25 -5.10 -15.83
N VAL A 8 28.26 -4.57 -16.51
CA VAL A 8 29.46 -5.35 -16.93
C VAL A 8 30.24 -5.86 -15.71
N ALA A 9 30.37 -5.06 -14.65
CA ALA A 9 31.15 -5.47 -13.47
C ALA A 9 30.49 -6.65 -12.73
N ILE A 10 29.17 -6.75 -12.77
CA ILE A 10 28.41 -7.85 -12.14
C ILE A 10 28.42 -9.08 -13.05
N ALA A 11 28.20 -8.91 -14.35
CA ALA A 11 28.22 -9.98 -15.32
C ALA A 11 29.62 -10.66 -15.46
N THR A 12 30.69 -10.02 -14.98
CA THR A 12 32.05 -10.56 -14.91
C THR A 12 32.45 -11.01 -13.50
N ALA A 13 31.51 -11.29 -12.63
CA ALA A 13 31.76 -11.77 -11.28
C ALA A 13 32.54 -13.09 -11.28
N ILE A 14 33.49 -13.21 -10.34
CA ILE A 14 34.28 -14.44 -10.19
C ILE A 14 33.35 -15.58 -9.76
N GLY A 15 33.41 -16.71 -10.46
CA GLY A 15 32.53 -17.86 -10.19
C GLY A 15 31.23 -17.86 -10.97
N LEU A 16 30.90 -16.81 -11.72
CA LEU A 16 29.71 -16.79 -12.58
C LEU A 16 29.93 -17.69 -13.82
N ARG A 17 28.98 -18.59 -14.09
CA ARG A 17 29.00 -19.48 -15.28
C ARG A 17 28.82 -18.66 -16.54
N LYS A 18 29.46 -19.09 -17.61
CA LYS A 18 29.41 -18.39 -18.92
C LYS A 18 28.00 -18.32 -19.50
N GLU A 19 27.19 -19.36 -19.28
CA GLU A 19 25.79 -19.45 -19.71
C GLU A 19 24.90 -18.40 -19.06
N ASP A 20 25.17 -18.02 -17.79
CA ASP A 20 24.40 -17.07 -17.04
C ASP A 20 24.81 -15.61 -17.27
N MET A 21 26.00 -15.37 -17.84
CA MET A 21 26.54 -14.01 -18.00
C MET A 21 25.59 -13.09 -18.79
N GLN A 22 25.00 -13.61 -19.88
CA GLN A 22 24.09 -12.81 -20.71
C GLN A 22 22.79 -12.49 -19.97
N THR A 23 22.21 -13.44 -19.24
CA THR A 23 21.02 -13.25 -18.42
C THR A 23 21.25 -12.22 -17.33
N VAL A 24 22.38 -12.33 -16.63
CA VAL A 24 22.77 -11.35 -15.58
C VAL A 24 22.98 -9.96 -16.19
N LEU A 25 23.64 -9.87 -17.37
CA LEU A 25 23.82 -8.59 -18.07
C LEU A 25 22.49 -7.95 -18.45
N ASN A 26 21.57 -8.73 -19.03
CA ASN A 26 20.24 -8.25 -19.41
C ASN A 26 19.45 -7.75 -18.19
N LEU A 27 19.45 -8.51 -17.09
CA LEU A 27 18.80 -8.13 -15.84
C LEU A 27 19.36 -6.82 -15.26
N CYS A 28 20.68 -6.67 -15.23
CA CYS A 28 21.34 -5.45 -14.78
C CYS A 28 21.01 -4.25 -15.67
N THR A 29 20.86 -4.46 -16.98
CA THR A 29 20.48 -3.42 -17.93
C THR A 29 19.04 -2.97 -17.69
N VAL A 30 18.08 -3.91 -17.63
CA VAL A 30 16.68 -3.60 -17.35
C VAL A 30 16.54 -2.87 -16.01
N TYR A 31 17.25 -3.31 -14.98
CA TYR A 31 17.27 -2.63 -13.69
C TYR A 31 17.76 -1.18 -13.80
N SER A 32 18.88 -0.95 -14.50
CA SER A 32 19.48 0.36 -14.65
C SER A 32 18.60 1.32 -15.46
N ASP A 33 18.00 0.84 -16.55
CA ASP A 33 17.13 1.62 -17.43
C ASP A 33 15.85 2.08 -16.74
N THR A 34 15.33 1.27 -15.82
CA THR A 34 14.10 1.58 -15.09
C THR A 34 14.33 2.44 -13.83
N LEU A 35 15.55 2.42 -13.30
CA LEU A 35 15.88 3.02 -12.01
C LEU A 35 15.59 4.53 -11.95
N ALA A 36 16.03 5.30 -12.96
CA ALA A 36 15.85 6.75 -12.97
C ALA A 36 14.35 7.15 -12.94
N ARG A 37 13.54 6.45 -13.74
CA ARG A 37 12.09 6.66 -13.77
C ARG A 37 11.43 6.30 -12.43
N ASN A 38 11.85 5.21 -11.80
CA ASN A 38 11.31 4.79 -10.51
C ASN A 38 11.73 5.74 -9.40
N GLN A 39 12.96 6.26 -9.42
CA GLN A 39 13.41 7.30 -8.49
C GLN A 39 12.65 8.63 -8.66
N LEU A 40 12.30 9.01 -9.88
CA LEU A 40 11.47 10.19 -10.13
C LEU A 40 10.10 10.03 -9.47
N ARG A 41 9.44 8.87 -9.63
CA ARG A 41 8.16 8.57 -8.99
C ARG A 41 8.24 8.57 -7.47
N ASP A 42 9.32 8.01 -6.92
CA ASP A 42 9.62 8.07 -5.49
C ASP A 42 9.79 9.51 -5.01
N GLY A 43 10.42 10.36 -5.81
CA GLY A 43 10.56 11.78 -5.54
C GLY A 43 9.21 12.49 -5.42
N TYR A 44 8.27 12.22 -6.33
CA TYR A 44 6.90 12.74 -6.24
C TYR A 44 6.12 12.18 -5.06
N TYR A 45 6.24 10.88 -4.79
CA TYR A 45 5.58 10.28 -3.63
C TYR A 45 6.07 10.84 -2.30
N LEU A 46 7.38 11.08 -2.16
CA LEU A 46 8.01 11.61 -0.96
C LEU A 46 8.06 13.14 -0.92
N MET A 47 7.56 13.82 -1.94
CA MET A 47 7.61 15.27 -2.09
C MET A 47 9.04 15.84 -2.00
N HIS A 48 10.01 15.12 -2.55
CA HIS A 48 11.40 15.59 -2.67
C HIS A 48 11.68 16.33 -4.00
N ILE A 49 10.64 16.57 -4.79
CA ILE A 49 10.71 17.28 -6.08
C ILE A 49 10.29 18.72 -5.87
N LYS A 50 11.03 19.63 -6.51
CA LYS A 50 10.70 21.05 -6.58
C LYS A 50 10.19 21.37 -7.98
N PRO A 51 9.11 22.13 -8.14
CA PRO A 51 8.66 22.58 -9.45
C PRO A 51 9.76 23.45 -10.10
N GLN A 52 10.12 23.11 -11.33
CA GLN A 52 11.24 23.77 -12.02
C GLN A 52 10.96 25.21 -12.46
N GLN A 53 9.68 25.56 -12.65
CA GLN A 53 9.26 26.88 -13.12
C GLN A 53 8.11 27.41 -12.27
N LEU A 54 8.38 28.43 -11.47
CA LEU A 54 7.37 29.05 -10.61
C LEU A 54 6.50 30.08 -11.34
N GLY A 55 6.94 30.55 -12.51
CA GLY A 55 6.27 31.59 -13.31
C GLY A 55 6.88 33.00 -13.13
N ILE A 56 6.51 33.91 -14.03
CA ILE A 56 7.05 35.28 -14.09
C ILE A 56 6.51 36.21 -12.99
N SER A 57 5.38 35.87 -12.38
CA SER A 57 4.71 36.69 -11.37
C SER A 57 5.31 36.55 -9.96
N ILE A 58 6.32 35.71 -9.77
CA ILE A 58 6.95 35.50 -8.46
C ILE A 58 8.22 36.33 -8.38
N PRO A 59 8.31 37.28 -7.42
CA PRO A 59 9.52 38.05 -7.19
C PRO A 59 10.72 37.15 -6.82
N ASP A 60 11.93 37.57 -7.22
CA ASP A 60 13.15 36.81 -7.00
C ASP A 60 13.39 36.47 -5.52
N GLY A 61 13.04 37.36 -4.60
CA GLY A 61 13.15 37.11 -3.16
C GLY A 61 12.23 36.04 -2.59
N LEU A 62 11.16 35.65 -3.32
CA LEU A 62 10.17 34.70 -2.93
C LEU A 62 10.30 33.35 -3.70
N LYS A 63 11.27 33.23 -4.59
CA LYS A 63 11.51 32.00 -5.37
C LYS A 63 11.92 30.78 -4.49
N ASN A 64 12.33 31.04 -3.25
CA ASN A 64 12.71 29.99 -2.28
C ASN A 64 11.52 29.47 -1.46
N LEU A 65 10.30 30.01 -1.67
CA LEU A 65 9.10 29.46 -1.05
C LEU A 65 8.85 28.05 -1.60
N GLU A 66 8.89 27.08 -0.71
CA GLU A 66 8.63 25.68 -1.04
C GLU A 66 7.24 25.31 -0.51
N GLN A 67 6.39 24.83 -1.40
CA GLN A 67 5.09 24.29 -1.06
C GLN A 67 5.07 22.81 -1.45
N ALA A 68 4.73 21.93 -0.50
CA ALA A 68 4.60 20.52 -0.74
C ALA A 68 3.12 20.12 -0.77
N ILE A 69 2.71 19.43 -1.82
CA ILE A 69 1.34 18.91 -1.98
C ILE A 69 1.41 17.40 -2.15
N SER A 70 0.99 16.64 -1.14
CA SER A 70 1.12 15.18 -1.06
C SER A 70 0.05 14.42 -1.87
N TRP A 71 -0.48 15.00 -2.94
CA TRP A 71 -1.47 14.34 -3.80
C TRP A 71 -0.97 13.02 -4.42
N PRO A 72 0.29 12.91 -4.92
CA PRO A 72 0.80 11.64 -5.42
C PRO A 72 0.85 10.54 -4.36
N ALA A 73 1.21 10.90 -3.12
CA ALA A 73 1.16 9.95 -2.01
C ALA A 73 -0.30 9.55 -1.71
N LYS A 74 -1.22 10.51 -1.73
CA LYS A 74 -2.64 10.23 -1.53
C LYS A 74 -3.21 9.31 -2.60
N ALA A 75 -2.85 9.50 -3.88
CA ALA A 75 -3.26 8.63 -4.97
C ALA A 75 -2.83 7.17 -4.75
N VAL A 76 -1.61 6.95 -4.26
CA VAL A 76 -1.08 5.62 -3.96
C VAL A 76 -1.71 5.05 -2.69
N ASP A 77 -1.72 5.81 -1.60
CA ASP A 77 -2.11 5.31 -0.29
C ASP A 77 -3.62 5.03 -0.21
N ALA A 78 -4.46 5.85 -0.85
CA ALA A 78 -5.90 5.67 -0.86
C ALA A 78 -6.33 4.32 -1.48
N LEU A 79 -5.62 3.84 -2.51
CA LEU A 79 -5.86 2.54 -3.11
C LEU A 79 -5.19 1.42 -2.32
N ALA A 80 -3.93 1.61 -1.90
CA ALA A 80 -3.19 0.62 -1.13
C ALA A 80 -3.88 0.25 0.19
N ASP A 81 -4.47 1.23 0.88
CA ASP A 81 -5.15 1.02 2.16
C ASP A 81 -6.46 0.23 2.00
N ARG A 82 -7.04 0.17 0.78
CA ARG A 82 -8.20 -0.66 0.46
C ARG A 82 -7.83 -2.08 0.03
N SER A 83 -6.60 -2.31 -0.41
CA SER A 83 -6.09 -3.63 -0.79
C SER A 83 -5.44 -4.29 0.43
N GLN A 84 -6.24 -4.97 1.24
CA GLN A 84 -5.78 -5.60 2.49
C GLN A 84 -5.84 -7.13 2.38
N PHE A 85 -4.67 -7.73 2.19
CA PHE A 85 -4.50 -9.19 2.23
C PHE A 85 -4.66 -9.72 3.66
N ASP A 86 -5.52 -10.73 3.84
CA ASP A 86 -5.85 -11.29 5.15
C ASP A 86 -5.47 -12.77 5.30
N GLY A 87 -4.76 -13.35 4.36
CA GLY A 87 -4.28 -14.72 4.40
C GLY A 87 -4.72 -15.53 3.18
N PHE A 88 -4.63 -16.85 3.30
CA PHE A 88 -5.05 -17.78 2.27
C PHE A 88 -6.19 -18.64 2.79
N THR A 89 -7.10 -19.03 1.89
CA THR A 89 -8.07 -20.10 2.10
C THR A 89 -7.69 -21.30 1.25
N CYS A 90 -7.86 -22.49 1.78
CA CYS A 90 -7.65 -23.76 1.09
C CYS A 90 -8.68 -24.77 1.57
N THR A 91 -9.17 -25.63 0.67
CA THR A 91 -10.12 -26.71 1.02
C THR A 91 -9.45 -27.84 1.81
N ASP A 92 -8.14 -28.01 1.64
CA ASP A 92 -7.34 -28.98 2.41
C ASP A 92 -6.91 -28.35 3.74
N GLU A 93 -7.31 -28.99 4.85
CA GLU A 93 -7.06 -28.47 6.20
C GLU A 93 -5.58 -28.50 6.59
N GLU A 94 -4.81 -29.49 6.12
CA GLU A 94 -3.36 -29.57 6.39
C GLU A 94 -2.62 -28.46 5.67
N ILE A 95 -2.92 -28.27 4.38
CA ILE A 95 -2.33 -27.18 3.57
C ILE A 95 -2.74 -25.82 4.13
N SER A 96 -3.98 -25.66 4.58
CA SER A 96 -4.47 -24.43 5.21
C SER A 96 -3.67 -24.07 6.46
N LYS A 97 -3.44 -25.03 7.37
CA LYS A 97 -2.62 -24.84 8.59
C LYS A 97 -1.16 -24.51 8.24
N GLU A 98 -0.63 -25.16 7.22
CA GLU A 98 0.73 -24.92 6.75
C GLU A 98 0.89 -23.51 6.19
N LEU A 99 -0.04 -23.04 5.35
CA LEU A 99 -0.08 -21.69 4.80
C LEU A 99 -0.26 -20.64 5.88
N HIS A 100 -1.14 -20.88 6.86
CA HIS A 100 -1.31 -19.98 8.01
C HIS A 100 0.01 -19.81 8.79
N THR A 101 0.77 -20.88 8.98
CA THR A 101 2.09 -20.83 9.62
C THR A 101 3.07 -20.01 8.80
N ILE A 102 3.16 -20.23 7.47
CA ILE A 102 4.04 -19.47 6.56
C ILE A 102 3.68 -17.98 6.60
N VAL A 103 2.39 -17.63 6.53
CA VAL A 103 1.91 -16.24 6.59
C VAL A 103 2.34 -15.56 7.89
N ARG A 104 2.19 -16.25 9.03
CA ARG A 104 2.54 -15.75 10.36
C ARG A 104 4.05 -15.55 10.51
N GLU A 105 4.85 -16.57 10.23
CA GLU A 105 6.32 -16.55 10.40
C GLU A 105 6.97 -15.50 9.52
N ASN A 106 6.46 -15.29 8.32
CA ASN A 106 6.93 -14.28 7.39
C ASN A 106 6.33 -12.89 7.62
N ALA A 107 5.37 -12.73 8.53
CA ALA A 107 4.57 -11.52 8.68
C ALA A 107 4.03 -11.02 7.30
N LEU A 108 3.51 -11.94 6.47
CA LEU A 108 3.21 -11.69 5.07
C LEU A 108 2.15 -10.60 4.90
N LYS A 109 1.14 -10.52 5.76
CA LYS A 109 0.14 -9.43 5.79
C LYS A 109 0.82 -8.04 5.86
N ARG A 110 1.87 -7.90 6.68
CA ARG A 110 2.64 -6.65 6.81
C ARG A 110 3.57 -6.41 5.61
N ARG A 111 4.19 -7.46 5.08
CA ARG A 111 5.05 -7.36 3.89
C ARG A 111 4.23 -6.97 2.66
N TYR A 112 3.04 -7.56 2.48
CA TYR A 112 2.12 -7.21 1.41
C TYR A 112 1.73 -5.73 1.45
N ARG A 113 1.35 -5.17 2.62
CA ARG A 113 1.04 -3.73 2.75
C ARG A 113 2.18 -2.82 2.28
N LYS A 114 3.44 -3.23 2.45
CA LYS A 114 4.59 -2.49 1.93
C LYS A 114 4.78 -2.72 0.44
N ALA A 115 4.57 -3.94 -0.02
CA ALA A 115 4.73 -4.32 -1.42
C ALA A 115 3.70 -3.61 -2.32
N VAL A 116 2.42 -3.57 -1.93
CA VAL A 116 1.37 -2.90 -2.71
C VAL A 116 1.61 -1.40 -2.86
N LYS A 117 2.16 -0.71 -1.84
CA LYS A 117 2.58 0.68 -1.98
C LYS A 117 3.73 0.85 -2.97
N GLY A 118 4.70 -0.09 -2.97
CA GLY A 118 5.77 -0.15 -3.97
C GLY A 118 5.25 -0.42 -5.38
N GLN A 119 4.31 -1.36 -5.52
CA GLN A 119 3.63 -1.71 -6.76
C GLN A 119 2.93 -0.50 -7.38
N LEU A 120 2.08 0.16 -6.64
CA LEU A 120 1.32 1.32 -7.13
C LEU A 120 2.23 2.51 -7.47
N ARG A 121 3.31 2.70 -6.71
CA ARG A 121 4.27 3.78 -6.92
C ARG A 121 5.17 3.56 -8.14
N ASN A 122 5.70 2.35 -8.30
CA ASN A 122 6.73 2.06 -9.30
C ASN A 122 6.27 1.16 -10.47
N SER A 123 4.98 0.86 -10.59
CA SER A 123 4.29 -0.07 -11.50
C SER A 123 4.26 -1.52 -11.03
N CYS A 124 5.31 -2.02 -10.43
CA CYS A 124 5.38 -3.36 -9.89
C CYS A 124 6.21 -3.42 -8.61
N ALA A 125 5.97 -4.45 -7.83
CA ALA A 125 6.82 -4.92 -6.74
C ALA A 125 7.03 -6.43 -6.92
N PHE A 126 8.02 -6.97 -6.25
CA PHE A 126 8.39 -8.37 -6.42
C PHE A 126 8.39 -9.09 -5.07
N LEU A 127 7.81 -10.27 -5.06
CA LEU A 127 7.89 -11.21 -3.96
C LEU A 127 8.87 -12.32 -4.33
N THR A 128 9.79 -12.66 -3.45
CA THR A 128 10.74 -13.76 -3.64
C THR A 128 10.54 -14.80 -2.56
N VAL A 129 10.69 -16.07 -2.93
CA VAL A 129 10.60 -17.20 -2.03
C VAL A 129 11.95 -17.91 -1.99
N THR A 130 12.49 -18.13 -0.78
CA THR A 130 13.76 -18.82 -0.58
C THR A 130 13.67 -19.77 0.60
N ALA A 131 14.48 -20.82 0.63
CA ALA A 131 14.66 -21.62 1.83
C ALA A 131 15.39 -20.83 2.90
N GLY A 132 14.98 -20.96 4.14
CA GLY A 132 15.69 -20.44 5.31
C GLY A 132 16.49 -21.50 6.01
N ASP A 133 17.43 -21.07 6.84
CA ASP A 133 18.26 -21.95 7.66
C ASP A 133 17.62 -22.13 9.05
N VAL A 134 16.89 -23.22 9.21
CA VAL A 134 16.21 -23.55 10.48
C VAL A 134 17.21 -23.74 11.63
N THR A 135 18.46 -24.09 11.33
CA THR A 135 19.49 -24.31 12.35
C THR A 135 19.92 -23.03 13.06
N VAL A 136 19.78 -21.89 12.40
CA VAL A 136 20.03 -20.56 12.98
C VAL A 136 18.75 -19.84 13.42
N GLY A 137 17.62 -20.55 13.42
CA GLY A 137 16.32 -20.03 13.87
C GLY A 137 15.54 -19.24 12.81
N GLU A 138 15.90 -19.36 11.53
CA GLU A 138 15.10 -18.80 10.43
C GLU A 138 13.87 -19.68 10.16
N PRO A 139 12.77 -19.11 9.64
CA PRO A 139 11.65 -19.89 9.11
C PRO A 139 12.12 -20.82 8.00
N ALA A 140 11.50 -22.00 7.86
CA ALA A 140 11.84 -22.94 6.78
C ALA A 140 11.70 -22.32 5.39
N VAL A 141 10.79 -21.34 5.24
CA VAL A 141 10.57 -20.56 4.01
C VAL A 141 10.63 -19.09 4.35
N ILE A 142 11.39 -18.33 3.58
CA ILE A 142 11.50 -16.88 3.69
C ILE A 142 10.84 -16.24 2.46
N ILE A 143 9.76 -15.46 2.68
CA ILE A 143 9.13 -14.66 1.65
C ILE A 143 9.57 -13.21 1.84
N SER A 144 10.26 -12.63 0.86
CA SER A 144 10.73 -11.24 0.90
C SER A 144 10.05 -10.40 -0.17
N ALA A 145 9.88 -9.10 0.12
CA ALA A 145 9.23 -8.16 -0.78
C ALA A 145 10.22 -7.04 -1.17
N TYR A 146 10.27 -6.73 -2.46
CA TYR A 146 11.17 -5.73 -3.04
C TYR A 146 10.40 -4.80 -3.98
N SER A 147 10.70 -3.51 -3.92
CA SER A 147 10.17 -2.55 -4.89
C SER A 147 10.99 -2.57 -6.19
N ALA A 148 10.43 -2.05 -7.27
CA ALA A 148 11.15 -1.92 -8.53
C ALA A 148 12.34 -0.93 -8.51
N VAL A 149 12.62 -0.28 -7.36
CA VAL A 149 13.87 0.46 -7.12
C VAL A 149 15.01 -0.46 -6.68
N SER A 150 14.67 -1.67 -6.21
CA SER A 150 15.65 -2.65 -5.73
C SER A 150 15.59 -3.98 -6.48
N ALA A 151 14.66 -4.15 -7.41
CA ALA A 151 14.47 -5.39 -8.15
C ALA A 151 14.05 -5.11 -9.60
N ALA A 152 14.35 -6.07 -10.49
CA ALA A 152 13.90 -6.10 -11.88
C ALA A 152 13.81 -7.56 -12.35
N ALA A 153 13.08 -7.82 -13.43
CA ALA A 153 12.92 -9.16 -13.96
C ALA A 153 12.85 -9.16 -15.50
N LEU A 154 13.16 -10.31 -16.09
CA LEU A 154 12.89 -10.63 -17.48
C LEU A 154 11.59 -11.43 -17.56
N TRP A 155 10.77 -11.13 -18.54
CA TRP A 155 9.47 -11.76 -18.75
C TRP A 155 9.54 -12.81 -19.86
N ASP A 156 8.88 -13.95 -19.64
CA ASP A 156 8.64 -14.97 -20.66
C ASP A 156 7.23 -14.76 -21.26
N GLU A 157 7.21 -14.25 -22.49
CA GLU A 157 5.94 -13.96 -23.21
C GLU A 157 5.11 -15.22 -23.50
N ARG A 158 5.74 -16.39 -23.61
CA ARG A 158 5.05 -17.65 -23.92
C ARG A 158 4.42 -18.26 -22.68
N LEU A 159 5.10 -18.18 -21.53
CA LEU A 159 4.65 -18.78 -20.27
C LEU A 159 3.94 -17.77 -19.36
N HIS A 160 3.91 -16.49 -19.75
CA HIS A 160 3.34 -15.39 -18.95
C HIS A 160 3.84 -15.40 -17.51
N ARG A 161 5.16 -15.54 -17.31
CA ARG A 161 5.81 -15.56 -16.00
C ARG A 161 7.20 -14.94 -16.05
N ILE A 162 7.76 -14.70 -14.87
CA ILE A 162 9.17 -14.27 -14.79
C ILE A 162 10.09 -15.42 -15.26
N GLN A 163 10.95 -15.12 -16.24
CA GLN A 163 12.02 -16.00 -16.70
C GLN A 163 13.19 -15.98 -15.73
N ALA A 164 13.65 -14.80 -15.36
CA ALA A 164 14.72 -14.58 -14.39
C ALA A 164 14.53 -13.23 -13.70
N GLY A 165 15.01 -13.11 -12.47
CA GLY A 165 14.89 -11.88 -11.69
C GLY A 165 16.17 -11.48 -10.99
N ILE A 166 16.34 -10.18 -10.74
CA ILE A 166 17.44 -9.61 -9.98
C ILE A 166 16.91 -8.79 -8.81
N VAL A 167 17.55 -8.94 -7.66
CA VAL A 167 17.23 -8.19 -6.43
C VAL A 167 18.50 -7.67 -5.80
N VAL A 168 18.53 -6.39 -5.48
CA VAL A 168 19.56 -5.78 -4.63
C VAL A 168 19.16 -5.98 -3.18
N VAL A 169 19.85 -6.86 -2.48
CA VAL A 169 19.56 -7.27 -1.10
C VAL A 169 20.17 -6.29 -0.10
N ASP A 170 21.42 -5.88 -0.33
CA ASP A 170 22.12 -5.01 0.60
C ASP A 170 22.94 -3.93 -0.12
N ARG A 171 23.19 -2.83 0.60
CA ARG A 171 23.87 -1.64 0.10
C ARG A 171 24.87 -1.11 1.11
N ASP A 172 25.95 -0.53 0.63
CA ASP A 172 26.96 0.12 1.46
C ASP A 172 26.44 1.45 2.02
N ASN A 173 26.17 1.47 3.33
CA ASN A 173 25.65 2.65 4.02
C ASN A 173 26.74 3.67 4.40
N ARG A 174 28.00 3.42 4.07
CA ARG A 174 29.09 4.35 4.38
C ARG A 174 28.97 5.64 3.54
N PRO A 175 29.22 6.83 4.11
CA PRO A 175 28.97 8.12 3.42
C PRO A 175 29.68 8.26 2.07
N LYS A 176 30.86 7.65 1.90
CA LYS A 176 31.66 7.69 0.67
C LYS A 176 31.09 6.82 -0.45
N HIS A 177 30.27 5.83 -0.15
CA HIS A 177 29.80 4.82 -1.10
C HIS A 177 28.35 5.03 -1.57
N ARG A 178 27.64 6.03 -1.03
CA ARG A 178 26.33 6.54 -1.48
C ARG A 178 25.29 5.43 -1.76
N ASN A 179 25.16 4.45 -0.87
CA ASN A 179 24.23 3.33 -1.03
C ASN A 179 24.52 2.44 -2.27
N ALA A 180 25.78 2.25 -2.62
CA ALA A 180 26.17 1.34 -3.69
C ALA A 180 25.80 -0.12 -3.32
N PRO A 181 25.29 -0.93 -4.27
CA PRO A 181 25.00 -2.33 -4.01
C PRO A 181 26.24 -3.11 -3.57
N THR A 182 26.04 -3.98 -2.56
CA THR A 182 27.07 -4.90 -2.03
C THR A 182 26.66 -6.36 -2.14
N TRP A 183 25.34 -6.62 -2.16
CA TRP A 183 24.79 -7.95 -2.30
C TRP A 183 23.61 -7.94 -3.26
N ILE A 184 23.67 -8.82 -4.25
CA ILE A 184 22.66 -9.01 -5.28
C ILE A 184 22.33 -10.49 -5.33
N ASN A 185 21.04 -10.82 -5.43
CA ASN A 185 20.58 -12.17 -5.77
C ASN A 185 19.99 -12.15 -7.18
N VAL A 186 20.36 -13.13 -7.98
CA VAL A 186 19.74 -13.41 -9.27
C VAL A 186 18.99 -14.73 -9.15
N PHE A 187 17.73 -14.73 -9.51
CA PHE A 187 16.83 -15.87 -9.47
C PHE A 187 16.68 -16.41 -10.88
N THR A 188 16.96 -17.69 -11.06
CA THR A 188 16.74 -18.46 -12.30
C THR A 188 15.79 -19.61 -12.05
N ASP A 189 15.50 -20.43 -13.04
CA ASP A 189 14.64 -21.61 -12.88
C ASP A 189 15.28 -22.71 -12.03
N THR A 190 16.61 -22.74 -11.94
CA THR A 190 17.38 -23.81 -11.28
C THR A 190 18.14 -23.36 -10.06
N ASP A 191 18.61 -22.11 -10.05
CA ASP A 191 19.56 -21.62 -9.06
C ASP A 191 19.16 -20.22 -8.55
N ILE A 192 19.56 -19.94 -7.31
CA ILE A 192 19.70 -18.58 -6.80
C ILE A 192 21.20 -18.24 -6.86
N ILE A 193 21.58 -17.30 -7.69
CA ILE A 193 22.96 -16.85 -7.83
C ILE A 193 23.17 -15.68 -6.88
N ARG A 194 23.92 -15.90 -5.82
CA ARG A 194 24.27 -14.89 -4.82
C ARG A 194 25.54 -14.18 -5.26
N ILE A 195 25.45 -12.91 -5.63
CA ILE A 195 26.58 -12.11 -6.11
C ILE A 195 26.91 -11.05 -5.05
N ARG A 196 28.08 -11.16 -4.44
CA ARG A 196 28.52 -10.28 -3.36
C ARG A 196 29.80 -9.54 -3.71
N ARG A 197 29.90 -8.32 -3.22
CA ARG A 197 31.11 -7.51 -3.26
C ARG A 197 31.55 -7.21 -1.84
N PRO A 198 32.69 -7.75 -1.37
CA PRO A 198 33.24 -7.37 -0.08
C PRO A 198 33.45 -5.86 0.01
N LEU A 199 33.25 -5.28 1.19
CA LEU A 199 33.26 -3.82 1.39
C LEU A 199 34.56 -3.14 0.96
N ASP A 200 35.68 -3.84 1.07
CA ASP A 200 37.02 -3.32 0.73
C ASP A 200 37.56 -3.82 -0.63
N SER A 201 36.66 -4.41 -1.44
CA SER A 201 37.00 -4.95 -2.76
C SER A 201 36.16 -4.27 -3.86
N THR A 202 36.73 -4.19 -5.05
CA THR A 202 36.02 -3.81 -6.28
C THR A 202 35.51 -5.02 -7.04
N ARG A 203 35.92 -6.25 -6.65
CA ARG A 203 35.58 -7.49 -7.34
C ARG A 203 34.28 -8.10 -6.79
N TRP A 204 33.45 -8.55 -7.70
CA TRP A 204 32.26 -9.31 -7.38
C TRP A 204 32.54 -10.81 -7.40
N VAL A 205 31.91 -11.56 -6.51
CA VAL A 205 32.02 -13.02 -6.40
C VAL A 205 30.61 -13.60 -6.44
N ALA A 206 30.41 -14.61 -7.30
CA ALA A 206 29.15 -15.32 -7.46
C ALA A 206 29.23 -16.70 -6.78
N GLU A 207 28.16 -17.05 -6.07
CA GLU A 207 27.92 -18.33 -5.41
C GLU A 207 26.57 -18.87 -5.87
N TYR A 208 26.48 -20.15 -6.22
CA TYR A 208 25.27 -20.80 -6.68
C TYR A 208 24.60 -21.58 -5.57
N ILE A 209 23.30 -21.37 -5.40
CA ILE A 209 22.45 -22.10 -4.47
C ILE A 209 21.37 -22.80 -5.32
N PRO A 210 21.56 -24.09 -5.65
CA PRO A 210 20.59 -24.81 -6.44
C PRO A 210 19.30 -25.05 -5.61
N HIS A 211 18.12 -24.92 -6.24
CA HIS A 211 16.84 -25.11 -5.58
C HIS A 211 15.95 -26.17 -6.25
N GLY A 212 16.23 -26.59 -7.51
CA GLY A 212 15.53 -27.69 -8.15
C GLY A 212 14.03 -27.50 -8.38
N MET A 213 13.49 -26.30 -8.22
CA MET A 213 12.03 -26.04 -8.32
C MET A 213 11.52 -26.00 -9.76
N GLY A 214 12.39 -25.84 -10.77
CA GLY A 214 12.02 -25.75 -12.18
C GLY A 214 11.25 -24.50 -12.55
N ARG A 215 11.29 -23.48 -11.67
CA ARG A 215 10.65 -22.16 -11.85
C ARG A 215 11.46 -21.09 -11.12
N CYS A 216 11.54 -19.90 -11.70
CA CYS A 216 12.09 -18.73 -11.01
C CYS A 216 11.28 -18.45 -9.72
N LEU A 217 11.97 -18.38 -8.58
CA LEU A 217 11.36 -18.16 -7.27
C LEU A 217 11.07 -16.69 -6.97
N MET A 218 10.56 -15.99 -7.95
CA MET A 218 10.22 -14.57 -7.90
C MET A 218 8.91 -14.33 -8.64
N GLU A 219 7.96 -13.64 -7.99
CA GLU A 219 6.66 -13.33 -8.55
C GLU A 219 6.38 -11.82 -8.51
N PRO A 220 5.88 -11.20 -9.59
CA PRO A 220 5.59 -9.78 -9.62
C PRO A 220 4.18 -9.51 -9.11
N LEU A 221 4.03 -8.49 -8.27
CA LEU A 221 2.76 -7.80 -8.03
C LEU A 221 2.71 -6.63 -9.02
N VAL A 222 1.74 -6.62 -9.93
CA VAL A 222 1.70 -5.67 -11.05
C VAL A 222 0.43 -4.83 -10.97
N TYR A 223 0.56 -3.51 -11.17
CA TYR A 223 -0.58 -2.61 -11.26
C TYR A 223 -0.90 -2.30 -12.72
N GLU A 224 -2.15 -2.58 -13.13
CA GLU A 224 -2.67 -2.37 -14.47
C GLU A 224 -1.72 -2.91 -15.58
N ALA A 225 -1.44 -4.20 -15.52
CA ALA A 225 -0.74 -4.89 -16.61
C ALA A 225 -1.55 -4.81 -17.91
N THR A 226 -0.87 -4.70 -19.04
CA THR A 226 -1.44 -4.79 -20.37
C THR A 226 -0.68 -5.81 -21.19
N LEU A 227 -1.25 -6.25 -22.31
CA LEU A 227 -0.61 -7.22 -23.19
C LEU A 227 0.81 -6.80 -23.59
N ASP A 228 1.05 -5.51 -23.84
CA ASP A 228 2.36 -4.97 -24.24
C ASP A 228 3.24 -4.55 -23.05
N ARG A 229 2.72 -4.58 -21.83
CA ARG A 229 3.40 -4.14 -20.62
C ARG A 229 3.15 -5.09 -19.45
N PRO A 230 3.83 -6.23 -19.42
CA PRO A 230 3.64 -7.24 -18.38
C PRO A 230 3.97 -6.72 -16.97
N PHE A 231 4.82 -5.71 -16.84
CA PHE A 231 5.12 -5.04 -15.57
C PHE A 231 4.28 -3.78 -15.31
N GLY A 232 3.19 -3.60 -16.06
CA GLY A 232 2.15 -2.60 -15.83
C GLY A 232 2.56 -1.15 -15.90
N LYS A 233 1.77 -0.29 -15.23
CA LYS A 233 2.01 1.15 -15.12
C LYS A 233 1.95 1.61 -13.66
N SER A 234 2.60 2.73 -13.37
CA SER A 234 2.53 3.39 -12.05
C SER A 234 1.23 4.18 -11.91
N ARG A 235 0.68 4.24 -10.71
CA ARG A 235 -0.40 5.16 -10.37
C ARG A 235 0.06 6.63 -10.34
N ILE A 236 1.37 6.87 -10.16
CA ILE A 236 1.98 8.19 -10.36
C ILE A 236 2.29 8.33 -11.85
N THR A 237 1.25 8.64 -12.63
CA THR A 237 1.32 8.89 -14.07
C THR A 237 1.94 10.26 -14.35
N ARG A 238 2.23 10.55 -15.63
CA ARG A 238 2.66 11.89 -16.03
C ARG A 238 1.59 12.94 -15.73
N ALA A 239 0.30 12.62 -15.93
CA ALA A 239 -0.81 13.49 -15.59
C ALA A 239 -0.86 13.82 -14.09
N VAL A 240 -0.65 12.82 -13.22
CA VAL A 240 -0.55 13.01 -11.76
C VAL A 240 0.61 13.92 -11.39
N MET A 241 1.79 13.76 -12.04
CA MET A 241 2.96 14.61 -11.81
C MET A 241 2.68 16.05 -12.23
N ASP A 242 2.18 16.26 -13.46
CA ASP A 242 1.91 17.59 -14.02
C ASP A 242 0.85 18.35 -13.19
N LEU A 243 -0.23 17.65 -12.77
CA LEU A 243 -1.26 18.23 -11.90
C LEU A 243 -0.72 18.61 -10.51
N THR A 244 0.21 17.81 -9.98
CA THR A 244 0.87 18.11 -8.71
C THR A 244 1.76 19.34 -8.82
N ASP A 245 2.53 19.45 -9.91
CA ASP A 245 3.37 20.61 -10.18
C ASP A 245 2.53 21.89 -10.37
N ASP A 246 1.38 21.79 -11.07
CA ASP A 246 0.45 22.91 -11.22
C ASP A 246 -0.15 23.32 -9.87
N ALA A 247 -0.50 22.38 -9.03
CA ALA A 247 -1.04 22.64 -7.70
C ALA A 247 0.02 23.31 -6.79
N MET A 248 1.27 22.83 -6.80
CA MET A 248 2.36 23.46 -6.07
C MET A 248 2.62 24.90 -6.55
N ARG A 249 2.66 25.13 -7.88
CA ARG A 249 2.81 26.47 -8.46
C ARG A 249 1.66 27.40 -8.07
N SER A 250 0.43 26.88 -8.09
CA SER A 250 -0.76 27.64 -7.70
C SER A 250 -0.74 28.01 -6.22
N SER A 251 -0.30 27.10 -5.36
CA SER A 251 -0.16 27.33 -3.92
C SER A 251 0.86 28.44 -3.63
N VAL A 252 2.04 28.41 -4.28
CA VAL A 252 3.06 29.47 -4.14
C VAL A 252 2.52 30.81 -4.61
N ARG A 253 1.80 30.84 -5.75
CA ARG A 253 1.20 32.10 -6.25
C ARG A 253 0.12 32.64 -5.32
N ALA A 254 -0.68 31.77 -4.73
CA ALA A 254 -1.69 32.18 -3.76
C ALA A 254 -1.04 32.77 -2.49
N GLU A 255 0.06 32.22 -2.02
CA GLU A 255 0.79 32.75 -0.86
C GLU A 255 1.42 34.11 -1.14
N VAL A 256 2.06 34.26 -2.31
CA VAL A 256 2.57 35.58 -2.78
C VAL A 256 1.43 36.58 -2.89
N ALA A 257 0.28 36.22 -3.47
CA ALA A 257 -0.87 37.10 -3.55
C ALA A 257 -1.41 37.51 -2.16
N ALA A 258 -1.44 36.56 -1.21
CA ALA A 258 -1.85 36.84 0.15
C ALA A 258 -0.97 37.87 0.87
N GLU A 259 0.36 37.80 0.67
CA GLU A 259 1.30 38.83 1.20
C GLU A 259 0.99 40.24 0.66
N PHE A 260 0.74 40.37 -0.64
CA PHE A 260 0.37 41.67 -1.23
C PHE A 260 -1.03 42.12 -0.80
N MET A 261 -1.95 41.23 -0.50
CA MET A 261 -3.30 41.58 -0.03
C MET A 261 -3.32 42.00 1.45
N THR A 262 -2.38 41.52 2.24
CA THR A 262 -2.28 41.84 3.68
C THR A 262 -1.91 43.31 3.89
N ALA A 263 -1.12 43.90 2.97
CA ALA A 263 -0.73 45.33 3.01
C ALA A 263 -1.27 46.04 1.77
N PRO A 264 -2.48 46.64 1.84
CA PRO A 264 -3.09 47.30 0.69
C PRO A 264 -2.20 48.46 0.19
N GLN A 265 -1.97 48.48 -1.11
CA GLN A 265 -1.18 49.52 -1.74
C GLN A 265 -1.93 50.87 -1.70
N LYS A 266 -1.28 51.84 -1.10
CA LYS A 266 -1.79 53.22 -0.99
C LYS A 266 -1.11 54.08 -2.01
N TYR A 267 -1.81 55.07 -2.52
CA TYR A 267 -1.25 56.09 -3.40
C TYR A 267 -1.62 57.46 -2.92
N LEU A 268 -0.74 58.41 -3.19
CA LEU A 268 -0.89 59.84 -2.89
C LEU A 268 -0.56 60.61 -4.16
N VAL A 269 -1.51 61.43 -4.61
CA VAL A 269 -1.37 62.25 -5.80
C VAL A 269 -1.39 63.70 -5.40
N GLY A 270 -0.52 64.51 -5.97
CA GLY A 270 -0.46 65.98 -5.69
C GLY A 270 0.25 66.32 -4.39
N ALA A 271 1.14 65.41 -3.88
CA ALA A 271 1.93 65.71 -2.68
C ALA A 271 3.30 66.30 -3.05
N ASP A 272 3.82 67.25 -2.21
CA ASP A 272 5.16 67.79 -2.34
C ASP A 272 6.22 66.66 -2.22
N PRO A 273 7.15 66.51 -3.20
CA PRO A 273 8.21 65.49 -3.17
C PRO A 273 9.10 65.54 -1.91
N ASP A 274 9.32 66.75 -1.33
CA ASP A 274 10.14 66.92 -0.13
C ASP A 274 9.45 66.41 1.14
N ALA A 275 8.12 66.36 1.18
CA ALA A 275 7.35 65.76 2.24
C ALA A 275 7.43 64.22 2.21
N LEU A 276 7.52 63.64 1.01
CA LEU A 276 7.64 62.17 0.83
C LEU A 276 9.03 61.66 1.21
N ASN A 277 10.09 62.44 1.00
CA ASN A 277 11.47 62.04 1.34
C ASN A 277 11.71 61.87 2.86
N LYS A 278 10.84 62.40 3.71
CA LYS A 278 10.90 62.31 5.18
C LYS A 278 10.21 61.07 5.75
N LEU A 279 9.46 60.33 4.92
CA LEU A 279 8.75 59.13 5.35
C LEU A 279 9.65 57.90 5.22
N SER A 280 9.75 57.10 6.28
CA SER A 280 10.42 55.82 6.17
C SER A 280 9.57 54.87 5.30
N LYS A 281 10.21 53.95 4.58
CA LYS A 281 9.51 52.94 3.77
C LYS A 281 8.55 52.09 4.64
N TRP A 282 8.85 51.90 5.90
CA TRP A 282 8.04 51.16 6.85
C TRP A 282 6.78 51.91 7.30
N ASP A 283 6.88 53.24 7.49
CA ASP A 283 5.71 54.04 7.87
C ASP A 283 4.68 54.09 6.75
N ALA A 284 5.13 54.07 5.50
CA ALA A 284 4.26 53.97 4.34
C ALA A 284 3.56 52.58 4.23
N TYR A 285 4.21 51.54 4.69
CA TYR A 285 3.73 50.16 4.54
C TYR A 285 2.68 49.75 5.61
N ILE A 286 2.85 50.13 6.88
CA ILE A 286 2.08 49.60 8.02
C ILE A 286 0.96 50.53 8.54
N GLY A 287 0.40 51.42 7.71
CA GLY A 287 -0.87 52.04 8.09
C GLY A 287 -0.78 53.32 8.91
N SER A 288 0.34 54.03 8.85
CA SER A 288 0.43 55.37 9.45
C SER A 288 -0.54 56.34 8.79
N ILE A 289 -1.17 57.19 9.58
CA ILE A 289 -1.97 58.31 9.08
C ILE A 289 -0.98 59.38 8.52
N PHE A 290 -1.04 59.59 7.23
CA PHE A 290 -0.26 60.62 6.60
C PHE A 290 -0.93 61.97 6.77
N ALA A 291 -0.34 62.91 7.51
CA ALA A 291 -0.69 64.28 7.47
C ALA A 291 0.22 64.98 6.44
N VAL A 292 -0.33 65.32 5.26
CA VAL A 292 0.40 66.02 4.20
C VAL A 292 -0.21 67.37 4.08
N SER A 293 0.66 68.45 4.05
CA SER A 293 0.25 69.81 3.82
C SER A 293 -0.13 70.03 2.34
N LYS A 294 -0.87 71.07 2.05
CA LYS A 294 -1.12 71.53 0.71
C LYS A 294 0.19 71.75 -0.04
N ASP A 295 0.19 71.59 -1.36
CA ASP A 295 1.33 71.86 -2.19
C ASP A 295 1.60 73.37 -2.32
N ALA A 296 2.63 73.76 -3.05
CA ALA A 296 3.01 75.18 -3.24
C ALA A 296 1.93 75.98 -3.97
N ASP A 297 1.07 75.36 -4.77
CA ASP A 297 -0.02 75.95 -5.53
C ASP A 297 -1.36 75.95 -4.74
N GLY A 298 -1.39 75.40 -3.56
CA GLY A 298 -2.55 75.42 -2.66
C GLY A 298 -3.51 74.20 -2.86
N ASP A 299 -3.14 73.30 -3.72
CA ASP A 299 -3.96 72.10 -3.99
C ASP A 299 -3.85 71.07 -2.85
N THR A 300 -4.97 70.41 -2.61
CA THR A 300 -5.05 69.37 -1.54
C THR A 300 -4.66 68.03 -2.10
N PRO A 301 -3.64 67.31 -1.55
CA PRO A 301 -3.27 66.00 -2.01
C PRO A 301 -4.41 65.01 -1.90
N THR A 302 -4.59 64.17 -2.92
CA THR A 302 -5.61 63.12 -2.91
C THR A 302 -4.96 61.81 -2.47
N PHE A 303 -5.46 61.26 -1.36
CA PHE A 303 -5.08 59.98 -0.84
C PHE A 303 -6.07 58.93 -1.33
N GLY A 304 -5.56 57.83 -1.84
CA GLY A 304 -6.37 56.67 -2.22
C GLY A 304 -5.69 55.36 -1.88
N GLN A 305 -6.48 54.30 -1.92
CA GLN A 305 -6.02 52.95 -1.75
C GLN A 305 -6.46 52.14 -2.99
N LEU A 306 -5.55 51.37 -3.54
CA LEU A 306 -5.89 50.41 -4.61
C LEU A 306 -6.85 49.37 -4.07
N GLN A 307 -7.85 49.05 -4.87
CA GLN A 307 -8.82 48.02 -4.50
C GLN A 307 -8.10 46.70 -4.27
N GLN A 308 -8.36 46.07 -3.13
CA GLN A 308 -7.80 44.76 -2.83
C GLN A 308 -8.35 43.72 -3.79
N GLY A 309 -7.45 42.83 -4.29
CA GLY A 309 -7.83 41.67 -5.06
C GLY A 309 -8.57 40.64 -4.17
N SER A 310 -9.17 39.65 -4.81
CA SER A 310 -9.83 38.55 -4.14
C SER A 310 -8.96 37.27 -4.21
N MET A 311 -8.91 36.49 -3.14
CA MET A 311 -8.30 35.14 -3.13
C MET A 311 -9.16 34.09 -3.83
N GLN A 312 -10.43 34.39 -4.13
CA GLN A 312 -11.38 33.45 -4.71
C GLN A 312 -10.88 32.78 -6.01
N PRO A 313 -10.26 33.53 -6.98
CA PRO A 313 -9.72 32.88 -8.19
C PRO A 313 -8.65 31.81 -7.90
N HIS A 314 -7.82 32.02 -6.87
CA HIS A 314 -6.83 31.02 -6.46
C HIS A 314 -7.47 29.77 -5.87
N ILE A 315 -8.51 29.95 -5.06
CA ILE A 315 -9.29 28.86 -4.47
C ILE A 315 -10.01 28.07 -5.56
N ASP A 316 -10.68 28.74 -6.50
CA ASP A 316 -11.41 28.12 -7.60
C ASP A 316 -10.47 27.36 -8.54
N TYR A 317 -9.29 27.91 -8.82
CA TYR A 317 -8.28 27.22 -9.63
C TYR A 317 -7.77 25.96 -8.92
N MET A 318 -7.47 26.02 -7.63
CA MET A 318 -7.05 24.86 -6.84
C MET A 318 -8.16 23.78 -6.79
N ARG A 319 -9.43 24.18 -6.66
CA ARG A 319 -10.59 23.26 -6.76
C ARG A 319 -10.66 22.58 -8.13
N SER A 320 -10.41 23.32 -9.21
CA SER A 320 -10.36 22.77 -10.57
C SER A 320 -9.23 21.75 -10.75
N LEU A 321 -8.03 22.03 -10.22
CA LEU A 321 -6.91 21.08 -10.25
C LEU A 321 -7.22 19.82 -9.45
N ALA A 322 -7.81 19.95 -8.27
CA ALA A 322 -8.21 18.80 -7.46
C ALA A 322 -9.31 17.96 -8.12
N ALA A 323 -10.26 18.60 -8.83
CA ALA A 323 -11.28 17.88 -9.59
C ALA A 323 -10.67 17.06 -10.74
N ARG A 324 -9.71 17.62 -11.47
CA ARG A 324 -8.96 16.91 -12.52
C ARG A 324 -8.12 15.77 -11.94
N PHE A 325 -7.46 16.01 -10.80
CA PHE A 325 -6.69 14.98 -10.10
C PHE A 325 -7.59 13.83 -9.61
N SER A 326 -8.75 14.15 -9.06
CA SER A 326 -9.78 13.18 -8.65
C SER A 326 -10.24 12.33 -9.84
N ALA A 327 -10.50 12.95 -11.00
CA ALA A 327 -10.89 12.24 -12.22
C ALA A 327 -9.79 11.31 -12.76
N GLU A 328 -8.52 11.70 -12.66
CA GLU A 328 -7.38 10.88 -13.09
C GLU A 328 -7.10 9.70 -12.16
N THR A 329 -7.39 9.85 -10.86
CA THR A 329 -6.95 8.89 -9.83
C THR A 329 -8.09 8.15 -9.14
N ASN A 330 -9.34 8.43 -9.46
CA ASN A 330 -10.51 7.92 -8.75
C ASN A 330 -10.52 8.21 -7.24
N VAL A 331 -9.63 9.10 -6.75
CA VAL A 331 -9.62 9.53 -5.35
C VAL A 331 -10.71 10.58 -5.16
N PRO A 332 -11.65 10.39 -4.23
CA PRO A 332 -12.70 11.37 -3.98
C PRO A 332 -12.12 12.76 -3.66
N ILE A 333 -12.71 13.82 -4.22
CA ILE A 333 -12.23 15.19 -4.06
C ILE A 333 -12.18 15.63 -2.58
N SER A 334 -13.07 15.09 -1.76
CA SER A 334 -13.07 15.33 -0.31
C SER A 334 -11.82 14.79 0.39
N GLU A 335 -11.21 13.73 -0.16
CA GLU A 335 -9.95 13.18 0.36
C GLU A 335 -8.72 14.02 -0.05
N LEU A 336 -8.87 14.95 -0.99
CA LEU A 336 -7.85 15.92 -1.39
C LEU A 336 -7.89 17.22 -0.56
N GLY A 337 -8.72 17.28 0.49
CA GLY A 337 -8.85 18.43 1.38
C GLY A 337 -9.83 19.50 0.90
N ILE A 338 -10.60 19.24 -0.16
CA ILE A 338 -11.62 20.16 -0.67
C ILE A 338 -12.98 19.73 -0.14
N VAL A 339 -13.52 20.56 0.72
CA VAL A 339 -14.86 20.33 1.32
C VAL A 339 -15.91 20.99 0.44
N SER A 340 -17.02 20.29 0.19
CA SER A 340 -18.21 20.86 -0.42
C SER A 340 -18.96 21.74 0.59
N ASP A 341 -19.45 22.88 0.14
CA ASP A 341 -20.20 23.83 0.98
C ASP A 341 -21.54 23.22 1.46
N ASN A 342 -22.06 22.20 0.78
CA ASN A 342 -23.22 21.41 1.20
C ASN A 342 -22.77 20.03 1.70
N PRO A 343 -23.22 19.60 2.90
CA PRO A 343 -22.95 18.26 3.38
C PRO A 343 -23.59 17.23 2.43
N SER A 344 -22.77 16.36 1.85
CA SER A 344 -23.25 15.27 1.00
C SER A 344 -24.00 14.23 1.85
N SER A 345 -25.06 13.64 1.31
CA SER A 345 -25.70 12.48 1.96
C SER A 345 -24.71 11.32 2.09
N ALA A 346 -24.96 10.42 3.03
CA ALA A 346 -24.13 9.23 3.20
C ALA A 346 -24.06 8.42 1.89
N GLU A 347 -25.16 8.30 1.15
CA GLU A 347 -25.24 7.63 -0.14
C GLU A 347 -24.36 8.31 -1.21
N ALA A 348 -24.36 9.65 -1.26
CA ALA A 348 -23.50 10.40 -2.18
C ALA A 348 -21.99 10.19 -1.86
N ILE A 349 -21.66 10.09 -0.57
CA ILE A 349 -20.28 9.79 -0.13
C ILE A 349 -19.88 8.37 -0.53
N TYR A 350 -20.77 7.39 -0.42
CA TYR A 350 -20.51 6.02 -0.87
C TYR A 350 -20.35 5.97 -2.40
N ALA A 351 -21.26 6.57 -3.15
CA ALA A 351 -21.19 6.64 -4.60
C ALA A 351 -19.89 7.29 -5.10
N ALA A 352 -19.42 8.34 -4.43
CA ALA A 352 -18.14 8.99 -4.76
C ALA A 352 -16.91 8.10 -4.51
N LYS A 353 -17.02 7.08 -3.66
CA LYS A 353 -15.91 6.14 -3.36
C LYS A 353 -15.96 4.88 -4.23
N GLU A 354 -17.07 4.60 -4.89
CA GLU A 354 -17.27 3.37 -5.65
C GLU A 354 -16.21 3.12 -6.72
N PRO A 355 -15.78 4.10 -7.56
CA PRO A 355 -14.73 3.86 -8.55
C PRO A 355 -13.42 3.38 -7.92
N LEU A 356 -13.04 3.93 -6.76
CA LEU A 356 -11.84 3.53 -6.06
C LEU A 356 -11.98 2.12 -5.42
N VAL A 357 -13.20 1.73 -5.04
CA VAL A 357 -13.50 0.36 -4.55
C VAL A 357 -13.35 -0.65 -5.69
N ILE A 358 -13.85 -0.32 -6.88
CA ILE A 358 -13.69 -1.17 -8.08
C ILE A 358 -12.20 -1.32 -8.44
N ASP A 359 -11.42 -0.22 -8.43
CA ASP A 359 -9.97 -0.28 -8.63
C ASP A 359 -9.30 -1.24 -7.63
N ALA A 360 -9.72 -1.20 -6.37
CA ALA A 360 -9.18 -2.07 -5.32
C ALA A 360 -9.58 -3.54 -5.50
N GLN A 361 -10.79 -3.81 -5.96
CA GLN A 361 -11.25 -5.17 -6.28
C GLN A 361 -10.44 -5.77 -7.44
N ASN A 362 -10.23 -5.00 -8.51
CA ASN A 362 -9.40 -5.43 -9.64
C ASN A 362 -7.95 -5.68 -9.20
N LEU A 363 -7.36 -4.76 -8.43
CA LEU A 363 -6.03 -4.92 -7.87
C LEU A 363 -5.91 -6.17 -6.99
N ASN A 364 -6.94 -6.45 -6.17
CA ASN A 364 -6.97 -7.64 -5.32
C ASN A 364 -7.09 -8.93 -6.14
N ALA A 365 -7.85 -8.93 -7.23
CA ALA A 365 -7.96 -10.06 -8.13
C ALA A 365 -6.60 -10.39 -8.77
N ASP A 366 -5.93 -9.40 -9.37
CA ASP A 366 -4.61 -9.57 -10.00
C ASP A 366 -3.55 -10.02 -8.97
N ASN A 367 -3.49 -9.35 -7.82
CA ASN A 367 -2.56 -9.69 -6.75
C ASN A 367 -2.91 -11.05 -6.11
N GLY A 368 -4.16 -11.48 -6.17
CA GLY A 368 -4.61 -12.78 -5.66
C GLY A 368 -3.96 -13.94 -6.40
N GLU A 369 -3.89 -13.86 -7.73
CA GLU A 369 -3.20 -14.86 -8.55
C GLU A 369 -1.69 -14.89 -8.26
N ALA A 370 -1.06 -13.73 -8.19
CA ALA A 370 0.37 -13.65 -7.84
C ALA A 370 0.66 -14.21 -6.44
N LEU A 371 -0.18 -13.92 -5.45
CA LEU A 371 -0.04 -14.46 -4.10
C LEU A 371 -0.30 -15.97 -4.05
N ARG A 372 -1.23 -16.50 -4.85
CA ARG A 372 -1.43 -17.94 -5.02
C ARG A 372 -0.16 -18.62 -5.51
N ASP A 373 0.49 -18.07 -6.53
CA ASP A 373 1.76 -18.60 -7.05
C ASP A 373 2.87 -18.53 -6.00
N VAL A 374 2.94 -17.45 -5.21
CA VAL A 374 3.87 -17.34 -4.07
C VAL A 374 3.57 -18.41 -3.01
N ALA A 375 2.30 -18.72 -2.73
CA ALA A 375 1.92 -19.78 -1.79
C ALA A 375 2.35 -21.16 -2.29
N LEU A 376 2.14 -21.45 -3.59
CA LEU A 376 2.59 -22.69 -4.22
C LEU A 376 4.12 -22.83 -4.19
N MET A 377 4.86 -21.75 -4.51
CA MET A 377 6.32 -21.73 -4.41
C MET A 377 6.78 -21.96 -2.95
N ALA A 378 6.10 -21.37 -1.99
CA ALA A 378 6.43 -21.51 -0.58
C ALA A 378 6.22 -22.95 -0.09
N LEU A 379 5.14 -23.61 -0.51
CA LEU A 379 4.89 -25.03 -0.21
C LEU A 379 5.94 -25.92 -0.87
N ALA A 380 6.29 -25.66 -2.16
CA ALA A 380 7.31 -26.40 -2.88
C ALA A 380 8.68 -26.33 -2.17
N VAL A 381 9.10 -25.12 -1.80
CA VAL A 381 10.36 -24.89 -1.05
C VAL A 381 10.32 -25.59 0.31
N LYS A 382 9.21 -25.47 1.06
CA LYS A 382 9.07 -26.06 2.40
C LYS A 382 9.12 -27.58 2.36
N ARG A 383 8.46 -28.19 1.37
CA ARG A 383 8.38 -29.64 1.19
C ARG A 383 9.57 -30.22 0.41
N ASN A 384 10.44 -29.34 -0.11
CA ASN A 384 11.59 -29.66 -0.96
C ASN A 384 11.21 -30.55 -2.17
N VAL A 385 10.14 -30.15 -2.86
CA VAL A 385 9.62 -30.81 -4.08
C VAL A 385 9.55 -29.79 -5.21
N SER A 386 9.49 -30.26 -6.46
CA SER A 386 9.37 -29.36 -7.60
C SER A 386 8.04 -28.59 -7.61
N PHE A 387 8.03 -27.41 -8.24
CA PHE A 387 6.80 -26.64 -8.40
C PHE A 387 5.73 -27.44 -9.18
N ALA A 388 6.13 -28.24 -10.16
CA ALA A 388 5.25 -29.07 -10.95
C ALA A 388 4.55 -30.16 -10.08
N GLU A 389 5.26 -30.73 -9.11
CA GLU A 389 4.68 -31.71 -8.19
C GLU A 389 3.61 -31.07 -7.27
N ILE A 390 3.85 -29.86 -6.75
CA ILE A 390 2.84 -29.14 -5.97
C ILE A 390 1.62 -28.80 -6.84
N LEU A 391 1.84 -28.34 -8.06
CA LEU A 391 0.76 -28.01 -8.98
C LEU A 391 -0.09 -29.24 -9.35
N ALA A 392 0.55 -30.42 -9.47
CA ALA A 392 -0.14 -31.69 -9.75
C ALA A 392 -1.08 -32.15 -8.62
N THR A 393 -0.90 -31.66 -7.40
CA THR A 393 -1.83 -31.93 -6.27
C THR A 393 -3.09 -31.06 -6.35
N GLU A 394 -3.15 -30.11 -7.30
CA GLU A 394 -4.28 -29.19 -7.52
C GLU A 394 -4.81 -28.52 -6.22
N PRO A 395 -3.95 -27.95 -5.39
CA PRO A 395 -4.42 -27.32 -4.16
C PRO A 395 -5.25 -26.09 -4.53
N ASN A 396 -6.52 -26.08 -4.09
CA ASN A 396 -7.41 -24.93 -4.29
C ASN A 396 -7.05 -23.84 -3.28
N ILE A 397 -5.99 -23.05 -3.59
CA ILE A 397 -5.53 -21.95 -2.77
C ILE A 397 -6.05 -20.66 -3.33
N THR A 398 -6.68 -19.84 -2.49
CA THR A 398 -7.19 -18.52 -2.85
C THR A 398 -6.74 -17.50 -1.82
N ALA A 399 -6.33 -16.32 -2.27
CA ALA A 399 -6.00 -15.21 -1.38
C ALA A 399 -7.28 -14.61 -0.78
N LYS A 400 -7.28 -14.41 0.54
CA LYS A 400 -8.38 -13.80 1.29
C LYS A 400 -8.14 -12.30 1.42
N TRP A 401 -9.20 -11.52 1.21
CA TRP A 401 -9.15 -10.07 1.21
C TRP A 401 -10.16 -9.48 2.16
N ARG A 402 -9.82 -8.37 2.81
CA ARG A 402 -10.82 -7.55 3.50
C ARG A 402 -11.64 -6.76 2.49
N ASN A 403 -12.90 -6.49 2.85
CA ASN A 403 -13.80 -5.75 1.97
C ASN A 403 -13.26 -4.34 1.68
N PRO A 404 -12.96 -3.99 0.39
CA PRO A 404 -12.39 -2.69 0.04
C PRO A 404 -13.32 -1.49 0.29
N ALA A 405 -14.64 -1.72 0.35
CA ALA A 405 -15.62 -0.68 0.61
C ALA A 405 -15.56 -0.15 2.05
N MET A 406 -14.99 -0.94 2.99
CA MET A 406 -14.89 -0.61 4.41
C MET A 406 -16.20 -0.02 4.97
N PRO A 407 -17.32 -0.74 4.86
CA PRO A 407 -18.60 -0.28 5.37
C PRO A 407 -18.51 -0.07 6.89
N SER A 408 -19.37 0.81 7.44
CA SER A 408 -19.44 0.97 8.88
C SER A 408 -19.93 -0.32 9.54
N ILE A 409 -19.50 -0.60 10.77
CA ILE A 409 -19.93 -1.78 11.52
C ILE A 409 -21.47 -1.87 11.59
N VAL A 410 -22.16 -0.73 11.70
CA VAL A 410 -23.63 -0.67 11.72
C VAL A 410 -24.23 -1.10 10.38
N SER A 411 -23.67 -0.58 9.26
CA SER A 411 -24.13 -0.97 7.91
C SER A 411 -23.86 -2.44 7.60
N GLN A 412 -22.72 -2.98 8.06
CA GLN A 412 -22.39 -4.39 7.93
C GLN A 412 -23.36 -5.27 8.74
N ALA A 413 -23.60 -4.91 9.99
CA ALA A 413 -24.51 -5.67 10.86
C ALA A 413 -25.94 -5.69 10.29
N ASP A 414 -26.46 -4.54 9.79
CA ASP A 414 -27.78 -4.48 9.16
C ASP A 414 -27.87 -5.30 7.87
N SER A 415 -26.82 -5.26 7.03
CA SER A 415 -26.75 -6.07 5.81
C SER A 415 -26.71 -7.56 6.12
N MET A 416 -25.90 -7.97 7.11
CA MET A 416 -25.78 -9.36 7.53
C MET A 416 -27.06 -9.88 8.17
N LEU A 417 -27.75 -9.07 8.95
CA LEU A 417 -29.07 -9.44 9.50
C LEU A 417 -30.06 -9.77 8.37
N LYS A 418 -30.11 -8.95 7.31
CA LYS A 418 -30.96 -9.20 6.14
C LYS A 418 -30.56 -10.45 5.38
N ILE A 419 -29.27 -10.71 5.24
CA ILE A 419 -28.75 -11.94 4.58
C ILE A 419 -29.14 -13.18 5.40
N VAL A 420 -28.94 -13.17 6.72
CA VAL A 420 -29.32 -14.26 7.63
C VAL A 420 -30.85 -14.51 7.57
N GLN A 421 -31.66 -13.48 7.47
CA GLN A 421 -33.13 -13.62 7.30
C GLN A 421 -33.48 -14.30 5.98
N ALA A 422 -32.75 -13.99 4.87
CA ALA A 422 -32.97 -14.59 3.56
C ALA A 422 -32.39 -16.01 3.45
N VAL A 423 -31.27 -16.28 4.14
CA VAL A 423 -30.49 -17.53 4.09
C VAL A 423 -30.13 -17.97 5.51
N PRO A 424 -31.07 -18.57 6.26
CA PRO A 424 -30.90 -18.82 7.70
C PRO A 424 -29.70 -19.70 8.08
N TRP A 425 -29.30 -20.63 7.24
CA TRP A 425 -28.17 -21.54 7.52
C TRP A 425 -26.82 -20.81 7.55
N ILE A 426 -26.68 -19.62 6.93
CA ILE A 426 -25.44 -18.85 6.93
C ILE A 426 -25.10 -18.31 8.34
N ALA A 427 -26.07 -18.24 9.25
CA ALA A 427 -25.87 -17.85 10.64
C ALA A 427 -24.87 -18.75 11.39
N ASN A 428 -24.69 -19.97 10.92
CA ASN A 428 -23.76 -20.94 11.50
C ASN A 428 -22.39 -21.00 10.77
N SER A 429 -22.19 -20.16 9.75
CA SER A 429 -20.97 -20.11 8.95
C SER A 429 -20.00 -19.09 9.53
N ASP A 430 -18.72 -19.48 9.55
CA ASP A 430 -17.62 -18.59 9.96
C ASP A 430 -17.49 -17.39 9.04
N ILE A 431 -17.90 -17.52 7.78
CA ILE A 431 -17.97 -16.42 6.80
C ILE A 431 -18.79 -15.24 7.33
N LEU A 432 -19.87 -15.51 8.11
CA LEU A 432 -20.67 -14.44 8.71
C LEU A 432 -19.84 -13.59 9.69
N LEU A 433 -19.04 -14.24 10.53
CA LEU A 433 -18.19 -13.56 11.49
C LEU A 433 -17.07 -12.78 10.81
N GLU A 434 -16.51 -13.34 9.76
CA GLU A 434 -15.49 -12.68 8.94
C GLU A 434 -16.03 -11.43 8.24
N GLU A 435 -17.21 -11.53 7.63
CA GLU A 435 -17.89 -10.40 6.98
C GLU A 435 -18.33 -9.31 8.00
N LEU A 436 -18.60 -9.67 9.25
CA LEU A 436 -18.82 -8.72 10.35
C LEU A 436 -17.52 -8.01 10.79
N GLY A 437 -16.36 -8.41 10.23
CA GLY A 437 -15.07 -7.78 10.47
C GLY A 437 -14.27 -8.37 11.62
N PHE A 438 -14.67 -9.53 12.16
CA PHE A 438 -13.86 -10.26 13.13
C PHE A 438 -12.59 -10.79 12.47
N THR A 439 -11.47 -10.75 13.22
CA THR A 439 -10.21 -11.32 12.75
C THR A 439 -10.21 -12.85 12.91
N ASP A 440 -9.36 -13.56 12.14
CA ASP A 440 -9.23 -15.02 12.22
C ASP A 440 -9.02 -15.51 13.66
N ASP A 441 -8.19 -14.81 14.47
CA ASP A 441 -7.98 -15.14 15.89
C ASP A 441 -9.25 -14.97 16.74
N GLN A 442 -10.09 -13.98 16.39
CA GLN A 442 -11.36 -13.74 17.07
C GLN A 442 -12.40 -14.78 16.66
N VAL A 443 -12.44 -15.14 15.38
CA VAL A 443 -13.33 -16.20 14.87
C VAL A 443 -12.99 -17.52 15.56
N GLN A 444 -11.72 -17.93 15.60
CA GLN A 444 -11.31 -19.15 16.30
C GLN A 444 -11.67 -19.16 17.80
N ARG A 445 -11.56 -18.02 18.48
CA ARG A 445 -11.98 -17.93 19.89
C ARG A 445 -13.49 -18.06 20.04
N LEU A 446 -14.27 -17.42 19.18
CA LEU A 446 -15.73 -17.50 19.18
C LEU A 446 -16.21 -18.92 18.88
N GLU A 447 -15.56 -19.61 17.96
CA GLU A 447 -15.81 -21.05 17.68
C GLU A 447 -15.51 -21.92 18.91
N GLY A 448 -14.35 -21.74 19.50
CA GLY A 448 -13.99 -22.46 20.72
C GLY A 448 -14.96 -22.20 21.88
N ASP A 449 -15.50 -20.99 22.01
CA ASP A 449 -16.51 -20.67 23.02
C ASP A 449 -17.88 -21.26 22.68
N ARG A 450 -18.26 -21.28 21.38
CA ARG A 450 -19.49 -21.95 20.89
C ARG A 450 -19.44 -23.45 21.16
N ASP A 451 -18.30 -24.10 20.88
CA ASP A 451 -18.12 -25.52 21.11
C ASP A 451 -18.15 -25.89 22.60
N ARG A 452 -17.59 -25.05 23.45
CA ARG A 452 -17.68 -25.20 24.92
C ARG A 452 -19.12 -25.04 25.41
N ALA A 453 -19.86 -24.06 24.89
CA ALA A 453 -21.24 -23.83 25.26
C ALA A 453 -22.13 -25.02 24.85
N SER A 454 -21.99 -25.49 23.60
CA SER A 454 -22.73 -26.63 23.09
C SER A 454 -22.39 -27.94 23.86
N ALA A 455 -21.11 -28.17 24.20
CA ALA A 455 -20.69 -29.29 25.04
C ALA A 455 -21.31 -29.21 26.44
N GLN A 456 -21.39 -28.02 27.04
CA GLN A 456 -22.06 -27.83 28.34
C GLN A 456 -23.57 -28.06 28.26
N GLU A 457 -24.24 -27.64 27.19
CA GLU A 457 -25.65 -27.93 26.97
C GLU A 457 -25.92 -29.44 26.79
N LEU A 458 -25.09 -30.11 26.00
CA LEU A 458 -25.15 -31.57 25.82
C LEU A 458 -24.94 -32.30 27.15
N LEU A 459 -23.99 -31.87 27.98
CA LEU A 459 -23.76 -32.42 29.30
C LEU A 459 -24.98 -32.20 30.22
N LYS A 460 -25.53 -30.98 30.26
CA LYS A 460 -26.75 -30.67 31.03
C LYS A 460 -27.93 -31.52 30.55
N ALA A 461 -28.12 -31.66 29.23
CA ALA A 461 -29.18 -32.52 28.67
C ALA A 461 -29.01 -34.00 29.03
N ARG A 462 -27.76 -34.54 29.01
CA ARG A 462 -27.45 -35.88 29.44
C ARG A 462 -27.69 -36.11 30.93
N PHE A 463 -27.33 -35.15 31.79
CA PHE A 463 -27.61 -35.21 33.23
C PHE A 463 -29.12 -35.10 33.51
N ALA A 464 -29.85 -34.26 32.81
CA ALA A 464 -31.30 -34.17 32.91
C ALA A 464 -32.00 -35.47 32.46
N ALA A 465 -31.56 -36.04 31.33
CA ALA A 465 -32.07 -37.33 30.84
C ALA A 465 -31.71 -38.53 31.76
N LYS A 466 -30.63 -38.43 32.53
CA LYS A 466 -30.24 -39.43 33.51
C LYS A 466 -31.07 -39.26 34.83
N ALA A 467 -31.42 -38.02 35.18
CA ALA A 467 -32.26 -37.76 36.33
C ALA A 467 -33.73 -38.17 36.11
N THR A 468 -34.22 -38.19 34.87
CA THR A 468 -35.57 -38.65 34.52
C THR A 468 -35.68 -40.21 34.37
N LYS A 469 -34.58 -40.92 34.45
CA LYS A 469 -34.57 -42.41 34.34
C LYS A 469 -34.42 -43.15 35.68
N THR A 470 -34.80 -42.55 36.80
CA THR A 470 -34.90 -43.29 38.05
C THR A 470 -36.16 -42.83 38.79
N PRO A 471 -37.23 -43.65 38.76
CA PRO A 471 -37.57 -44.35 39.98
C PRO A 471 -37.59 -45.84 39.72
N VAL A 472 -36.60 -46.59 40.19
CA VAL A 472 -36.83 -47.97 40.53
C VAL A 472 -37.74 -47.93 41.73
N ASP A 473 -38.96 -48.33 41.48
CA ASP A 473 -39.97 -48.52 42.54
C ASP A 473 -39.45 -49.63 43.48
N ASN A 474 -39.03 -49.22 44.68
CA ASN A 474 -38.51 -50.13 45.71
C ASN A 474 -39.65 -50.88 46.40
N GLN A 475 -40.88 -50.86 45.86
CA GLN A 475 -41.98 -51.62 46.42
C GLN A 475 -41.96 -53.12 46.06
N ASP A 476 -41.41 -53.48 44.90
CA ASP A 476 -41.31 -54.94 44.50
C ASP A 476 -40.23 -55.73 45.24
N LEU A 477 -39.33 -55.07 45.97
CA LEU A 477 -38.33 -55.77 46.82
C LEU A 477 -38.78 -56.05 48.25
N LEU A 478 -39.88 -55.39 48.70
CA LEU A 478 -40.42 -55.64 50.03
C LEU A 478 -41.50 -56.70 50.06
N ASP A 479 -42.23 -56.97 48.98
CA ASP A 479 -43.23 -58.02 48.88
C ASP A 479 -42.62 -59.40 48.71
N GLY A 480 -41.41 -59.56 48.18
CA GLY A 480 -40.68 -60.79 48.05
C GLY A 480 -40.06 -61.37 49.36
N VAL A 481 -39.96 -60.51 50.41
CA VAL A 481 -39.39 -60.94 51.74
C VAL A 481 -40.47 -61.30 52.75
N ILE A 482 -41.72 -60.91 52.52
CA ILE A 482 -42.83 -61.27 53.47
C ILE A 482 -43.42 -62.63 53.18
N ASP A 483 -43.27 -63.16 51.96
CA ASP A 483 -43.85 -64.47 51.61
C ASP A 483 -42.92 -65.66 51.89
N ALA A 484 -41.65 -65.43 52.20
CA ALA A 484 -40.69 -66.46 52.61
C ALA A 484 -40.69 -66.83 54.13
N GLY A 485 -41.46 -66.10 54.93
CA GLY A 485 -41.53 -66.28 56.38
C GLY A 485 -42.77 -67.04 56.91
N LYS A 486 -43.58 -67.65 55.99
CA LYS A 486 -44.79 -68.38 56.39
C LYS A 486 -44.85 -69.89 55.97
N GLN A 487 -43.74 -70.45 55.61
CA GLN A 487 -43.64 -71.95 55.51
C GLN A 487 -42.31 -72.36 56.13
N GLY A 488 -42.37 -72.72 57.40
CA GLY A 488 -41.32 -73.32 58.17
C GLY A 488 -41.63 -73.28 59.63
#